data_4016b12be6f0a7ec8b097b3036560523
#
_entry.id   4016b12be6f0a7ec8b097b3036560523
#
_cell.length_a   1.000
_cell.length_b   1.000
_cell.length_c   1.000
_cell.angle_alpha   90.00
_cell.angle_beta   90.00
_cell.angle_gamma   90.00
#
_symmetry.space_group_name_H-M   'P 1'
#
loop_
_entity.id
_entity.type
_entity.pdbx_description
1 polymer ?
#
loop_
_entity_poly.entity_id
_entity_poly.type
_entity_poly.pdbx_seq_one_letter_code
_entity_poly.pdbx_strand_id
1 'polypeptide(L)'
;MSTANHNLSDYESEELPSASDMRFGVVVSEWNPDVTEGLLNGVLQTLQKQGANPDQIVVQYVPGSFELVYGSKCLADHAHVDAVIALGSVVRGDTPHFDYVCQGVTQGISYLNATQPVPIIFGLLTTDTMEQATDRAGGRYGNKGDEAAVTAIKMIALKRSF
;
A
#
# COMPACT_ATOMS: atom_id res chain seq x y z
N MET A 1 -8.67 -4.29 -5.53
CA MET A 1 -10.05 -4.53 -6.00
C MET A 1 -10.95 -3.49 -5.36
N SER A 2 -12.02 -3.09 -5.99
CA SER A 2 -12.91 -2.06 -5.47
C SER A 2 -14.35 -2.57 -5.55
N THR A 3 -14.98 -2.74 -4.38
CA THR A 3 -16.36 -3.18 -4.25
C THR A 3 -17.08 -2.17 -3.36
N ALA A 4 -18.28 -1.72 -3.76
CA ALA A 4 -19.07 -0.79 -2.95
C ALA A 4 -19.51 -1.49 -1.64
N ASN A 5 -19.42 -0.77 -0.53
CA ASN A 5 -19.86 -1.21 0.81
C ASN A 5 -19.14 -2.48 1.36
N HIS A 6 -17.96 -2.79 0.89
CA HIS A 6 -17.12 -3.85 1.46
C HIS A 6 -16.25 -3.27 2.58
N ASN A 7 -16.14 -4.01 3.69
CA ASN A 7 -15.20 -3.67 4.76
C ASN A 7 -13.79 -4.11 4.34
N LEU A 8 -12.90 -3.15 4.17
CA LEU A 8 -11.52 -3.39 3.70
C LEU A 8 -10.64 -4.08 4.74
N SER A 9 -11.05 -4.05 6.00
CA SER A 9 -10.35 -4.71 7.11
C SER A 9 -10.88 -6.12 7.40
N ASP A 10 -11.88 -6.59 6.64
CA ASP A 10 -12.49 -7.91 6.80
C ASP A 10 -11.67 -8.96 6.04
N TYR A 11 -10.82 -9.68 6.77
CA TYR A 11 -10.01 -10.78 6.26
C TYR A 11 -9.87 -11.87 7.33
N GLU A 12 -9.86 -13.10 6.91
CA GLU A 12 -9.67 -14.26 7.81
C GLU A 12 -8.16 -14.43 8.09
N SER A 13 -7.73 -14.03 9.29
CA SER A 13 -6.30 -14.04 9.67
C SER A 13 -5.72 -15.46 9.77
N GLU A 14 -6.56 -16.46 10.04
CA GLU A 14 -6.13 -17.88 10.14
C GLU A 14 -5.77 -18.50 8.79
N GLU A 15 -6.26 -17.92 7.68
CA GLU A 15 -5.95 -18.36 6.32
C GLU A 15 -4.69 -17.70 5.73
N LEU A 16 -4.10 -16.72 6.45
CA LEU A 16 -2.92 -16.03 5.97
C LEU A 16 -1.63 -16.72 6.41
N PRO A 17 -0.62 -16.79 5.54
CA PRO A 17 0.72 -17.22 5.95
C PRO A 17 1.28 -16.32 7.06
N SER A 18 2.09 -16.88 7.96
CA SER A 18 2.83 -16.09 8.93
C SER A 18 3.79 -15.12 8.23
N ALA A 19 3.85 -13.90 8.73
CA ALA A 19 4.76 -12.86 8.25
C ALA A 19 6.07 -12.77 9.07
N SER A 20 6.33 -13.71 9.99
CA SER A 20 7.43 -13.65 10.94
C SER A 20 8.83 -13.63 10.32
N ASP A 21 8.99 -14.16 9.13
CA ASP A 21 10.24 -14.22 8.36
C ASP A 21 10.21 -13.36 7.09
N MET A 22 9.20 -12.47 6.97
CA MET A 22 9.01 -11.58 5.82
C MET A 22 9.54 -10.17 6.13
N ARG A 23 10.11 -9.54 5.09
CA ARG A 23 10.64 -8.17 5.16
C ARG A 23 9.83 -7.27 4.25
N PHE A 24 9.39 -6.12 4.77
CA PHE A 24 8.51 -5.21 4.05
C PHE A 24 9.13 -3.83 3.89
N GLY A 25 9.00 -3.26 2.70
CA GLY A 25 9.18 -1.84 2.47
C GLY A 25 7.81 -1.14 2.39
N VAL A 26 7.67 0.01 3.00
CA VAL A 26 6.46 0.83 2.90
C VAL A 26 6.86 2.23 2.45
N VAL A 27 6.35 2.66 1.31
CA VAL A 27 6.53 4.04 0.81
C VAL A 27 5.25 4.82 1.04
N VAL A 28 5.35 5.95 1.70
CA VAL A 28 4.20 6.77 2.12
C VAL A 28 4.29 8.16 1.50
N SER A 29 3.23 8.60 0.83
CA SER A 29 3.11 9.97 0.36
C SER A 29 2.84 10.91 1.54
N GLU A 30 3.64 11.99 1.66
CA GLU A 30 3.40 13.05 2.66
C GLU A 30 2.14 13.89 2.35
N TRP A 31 1.66 13.87 1.10
CA TRP A 31 0.45 14.59 0.71
C TRP A 31 -0.80 13.90 1.24
N ASN A 32 -1.72 14.67 1.84
CA ASN A 32 -2.90 14.20 2.57
C ASN A 32 -2.56 13.33 3.80
N PRO A 33 -1.77 13.84 4.77
CA PRO A 33 -1.23 13.03 5.87
C PRO A 33 -2.31 12.38 6.74
N ASP A 34 -3.46 13.01 6.96
CA ASP A 34 -4.56 12.43 7.73
C ASP A 34 -5.05 11.10 7.15
N VAL A 35 -4.93 10.94 5.82
CA VAL A 35 -5.31 9.71 5.11
C VAL A 35 -4.14 8.74 5.05
N THR A 36 -2.95 9.21 4.64
CA THR A 36 -1.79 8.33 4.40
C THR A 36 -1.24 7.73 5.68
N GLU A 37 -1.25 8.46 6.80
CA GLU A 37 -0.92 7.93 8.13
C GLU A 37 -1.96 6.91 8.62
N GLY A 38 -3.24 7.13 8.32
CA GLY A 38 -4.29 6.15 8.58
C GLY A 38 -4.04 4.83 7.84
N LEU A 39 -3.66 4.92 6.55
CA LEU A 39 -3.27 3.75 5.75
C LEU A 39 -2.04 3.05 6.30
N LEU A 40 -1.00 3.82 6.67
CA LEU A 40 0.22 3.28 7.28
C LEU A 40 -0.08 2.54 8.59
N ASN A 41 -0.90 3.12 9.46
CA ASN A 41 -1.31 2.48 10.70
C ASN A 41 -2.01 1.13 10.44
N GLY A 42 -2.90 1.05 9.45
CA GLY A 42 -3.54 -0.19 9.03
C GLY A 42 -2.51 -1.24 8.57
N VAL A 43 -1.57 -0.83 7.71
CA VAL A 43 -0.48 -1.72 7.26
C VAL A 43 0.30 -2.27 8.46
N LEU A 44 0.80 -1.39 9.33
CA LEU A 44 1.65 -1.80 10.45
C LEU A 44 0.93 -2.73 11.43
N GLN A 45 -0.32 -2.41 11.79
CA GLN A 45 -1.13 -3.24 12.67
C GLN A 45 -1.40 -4.63 12.06
N THR A 46 -1.75 -4.67 10.78
CA THR A 46 -2.03 -5.94 10.09
C THR A 46 -0.77 -6.81 9.96
N LEU A 47 0.36 -6.24 9.56
CA LEU A 47 1.63 -6.98 9.48
C LEU A 47 2.05 -7.52 10.84
N GLN A 48 1.96 -6.72 11.90
CA GLN A 48 2.30 -7.15 13.27
C GLN A 48 1.35 -8.24 13.78
N LYS A 49 0.05 -8.12 13.52
CA LYS A 49 -0.94 -9.15 13.84
C LYS A 49 -0.64 -10.50 13.17
N GLN A 50 -0.03 -10.47 11.98
CA GLN A 50 0.41 -11.67 11.25
C GLN A 50 1.84 -12.12 11.63
N GLY A 51 2.43 -11.53 12.67
CA GLY A 51 3.72 -11.93 13.24
C GLY A 51 4.96 -11.25 12.64
N ALA A 52 4.81 -10.25 11.78
CA ALA A 52 5.95 -9.52 11.24
C ALA A 52 6.75 -8.83 12.37
N ASN A 53 8.09 -8.95 12.31
CA ASN A 53 8.96 -8.24 13.23
C ASN A 53 9.03 -6.75 12.80
N PRO A 54 8.76 -5.78 13.71
CA PRO A 54 8.87 -4.35 13.41
C PRO A 54 10.24 -3.95 12.83
N ASP A 55 11.33 -4.58 13.25
CA ASP A 55 12.68 -4.30 12.74
C ASP A 55 12.88 -4.74 11.27
N GLN A 56 11.95 -5.50 10.72
CA GLN A 56 11.93 -5.93 9.33
C GLN A 56 10.99 -5.11 8.45
N ILE A 57 10.43 -4.01 8.97
CA ILE A 57 9.55 -3.10 8.24
C ILE A 57 10.27 -1.76 8.06
N VAL A 58 10.64 -1.45 6.82
CA VAL A 58 11.29 -0.19 6.46
C VAL A 58 10.25 0.78 5.93
N VAL A 59 10.05 1.91 6.59
CA VAL A 59 9.12 2.97 6.16
C VAL A 59 9.92 4.15 5.61
N GLN A 60 9.53 4.63 4.42
CA GLN A 60 10.12 5.80 3.78
C GLN A 60 9.02 6.73 3.27
N TYR A 61 9.24 8.03 3.39
CA TYR A 61 8.32 9.05 2.94
C TYR A 61 8.77 9.68 1.62
N VAL A 62 7.79 10.04 0.80
CA VAL A 62 7.99 10.76 -0.47
C VAL A 62 7.03 11.94 -0.54
N PRO A 63 7.40 13.05 -1.24
CA PRO A 63 6.60 14.28 -1.22
C PRO A 63 5.16 14.14 -1.67
N GLY A 64 4.90 13.30 -2.68
CA GLY A 64 3.57 13.14 -3.25
C GLY A 64 3.31 11.75 -3.80
N SER A 65 2.08 11.50 -4.23
CA SER A 65 1.69 10.19 -4.75
C SER A 65 2.43 9.82 -6.04
N PHE A 66 2.81 10.79 -6.86
CA PHE A 66 3.55 10.52 -8.10
C PHE A 66 4.95 9.94 -7.82
N GLU A 67 5.60 10.38 -6.75
CA GLU A 67 6.92 9.93 -6.32
C GLU A 67 6.92 8.52 -5.68
N LEU A 68 5.74 7.95 -5.41
CA LEU A 68 5.60 6.57 -4.93
C LEU A 68 6.26 5.56 -5.88
N VAL A 69 6.24 5.82 -7.18
CA VAL A 69 6.87 4.93 -8.18
C VAL A 69 8.39 4.87 -7.95
N TYR A 70 9.04 6.04 -7.83
CA TYR A 70 10.48 6.10 -7.61
C TYR A 70 10.87 5.57 -6.22
N GLY A 71 10.12 5.95 -5.17
CA GLY A 71 10.34 5.46 -3.81
C GLY A 71 10.20 3.94 -3.72
N SER A 72 9.20 3.36 -4.38
CA SER A 72 9.02 1.91 -4.45
C SER A 72 10.19 1.22 -5.15
N LYS A 73 10.68 1.79 -6.25
CA LYS A 73 11.86 1.28 -6.94
C LYS A 73 13.09 1.29 -6.03
N CYS A 74 13.33 2.39 -5.30
CA CYS A 74 14.47 2.50 -4.38
C CYS A 74 14.42 1.42 -3.29
N LEU A 75 13.26 1.18 -2.66
CA LEU A 75 13.12 0.13 -1.66
C LEU A 75 13.30 -1.26 -2.25
N ALA A 76 12.75 -1.52 -3.44
CA ALA A 76 12.90 -2.81 -4.11
C ALA A 76 14.37 -3.11 -4.46
N ASP A 77 15.14 -2.10 -4.87
CA ASP A 77 16.54 -2.26 -5.28
C ASP A 77 17.52 -2.35 -4.09
N HIS A 78 17.24 -1.66 -2.97
CA HIS A 78 18.27 -1.39 -1.97
C HIS A 78 17.93 -1.82 -0.52
N ALA A 79 16.65 -2.08 -0.21
CA ALA A 79 16.26 -2.34 1.18
C ALA A 79 16.21 -3.83 1.57
N HIS A 80 16.54 -4.75 0.66
CA HIS A 80 16.48 -6.20 0.89
C HIS A 80 15.12 -6.66 1.44
N VAL A 81 14.03 -6.16 0.84
CA VAL A 81 12.65 -6.48 1.21
C VAL A 81 12.05 -7.58 0.33
N ASP A 82 11.02 -8.26 0.83
CA ASP A 82 10.30 -9.30 0.09
C ASP A 82 9.12 -8.72 -0.70
N ALA A 83 8.57 -7.58 -0.27
CA ALA A 83 7.55 -6.81 -0.96
C ALA A 83 7.66 -5.31 -0.62
N VAL A 84 7.13 -4.46 -1.49
CA VAL A 84 6.97 -3.02 -1.22
C VAL A 84 5.48 -2.66 -1.26
N ILE A 85 5.02 -1.87 -0.29
CA ILE A 85 3.66 -1.34 -0.21
C ILE A 85 3.73 0.17 -0.47
N ALA A 86 3.04 0.64 -1.52
CA ALA A 86 2.99 2.06 -1.88
C ALA A 86 1.68 2.67 -1.41
N LEU A 87 1.75 3.58 -0.43
CA LEU A 87 0.60 4.22 0.21
C LEU A 87 0.48 5.68 -0.20
N GLY A 88 -0.67 6.06 -0.71
CA GLY A 88 -0.96 7.43 -1.10
C GLY A 88 -2.45 7.72 -1.17
N SER A 89 -2.76 8.99 -1.34
CA SER A 89 -4.13 9.45 -1.53
C SER A 89 -4.17 10.61 -2.51
N VAL A 90 -4.90 10.43 -3.60
CA VAL A 90 -5.19 11.50 -4.56
C VAL A 90 -6.68 11.81 -4.50
N VAL A 91 -7.01 13.05 -4.15
CA VAL A 91 -8.39 13.56 -4.11
C VAL A 91 -8.60 14.45 -5.31
N ARG A 92 -9.74 14.29 -5.99
CA ARG A 92 -10.07 15.04 -7.20
C ARG A 92 -10.17 16.53 -6.91
N GLY A 93 -9.43 17.30 -7.67
CA GLY A 93 -9.52 18.77 -7.71
C GLY A 93 -10.20 19.26 -8.98
N ASP A 94 -10.14 20.57 -9.23
CA ASP A 94 -10.83 21.26 -10.33
C ASP A 94 -10.18 21.04 -11.69
N THR A 95 -8.99 20.49 -11.75
CA THR A 95 -8.22 20.35 -12.99
C THR A 95 -7.97 18.87 -13.34
N PRO A 96 -7.60 18.57 -14.60
CA PRO A 96 -7.24 17.21 -15.03
C PRO A 96 -6.02 16.61 -14.32
N HIS A 97 -5.33 17.35 -13.47
CA HIS A 97 -4.13 16.90 -12.75
C HIS A 97 -4.36 15.58 -12.00
N PHE A 98 -5.54 15.41 -11.40
CA PHE A 98 -5.96 14.16 -10.76
C PHE A 98 -5.78 12.95 -11.69
N ASP A 99 -6.28 13.04 -12.92
CA ASP A 99 -6.29 11.94 -13.87
C ASP A 99 -4.85 11.56 -14.28
N TYR A 100 -3.99 12.57 -14.51
CA TYR A 100 -2.58 12.35 -14.85
C TYR A 100 -1.80 11.71 -13.70
N VAL A 101 -1.99 12.19 -12.46
CA VAL A 101 -1.32 11.59 -11.29
C VAL A 101 -1.77 10.15 -11.10
N CYS A 102 -3.08 9.88 -11.11
CA CYS A 102 -3.62 8.54 -10.93
C CYS A 102 -3.12 7.57 -12.02
N GLN A 103 -3.15 8.00 -13.28
CA GLN A 103 -2.66 7.19 -14.41
C GLN A 103 -1.15 6.95 -14.32
N GLY A 104 -0.37 8.00 -14.04
CA GLY A 104 1.08 7.91 -13.95
C GLY A 104 1.53 6.93 -12.85
N VAL A 105 0.93 7.01 -11.67
CA VAL A 105 1.23 6.07 -10.57
C VAL A 105 0.80 4.65 -10.93
N THR A 106 -0.41 4.48 -11.46
CA THR A 106 -0.93 3.15 -11.86
C THR A 106 -0.02 2.48 -12.89
N GLN A 107 0.36 3.21 -13.94
CA GLN A 107 1.27 2.70 -14.99
C GLN A 107 2.65 2.39 -14.42
N GLY A 108 3.20 3.30 -13.58
CA GLY A 108 4.51 3.10 -12.96
C GLY A 108 4.55 1.88 -12.06
N ILE A 109 3.57 1.69 -11.17
CA ILE A 109 3.50 0.52 -10.30
C ILE A 109 3.30 -0.76 -11.11
N SER A 110 2.46 -0.74 -12.16
CA SER A 110 2.28 -1.88 -13.06
C SER A 110 3.59 -2.27 -13.75
N TYR A 111 4.35 -1.28 -14.23
CA TYR A 111 5.66 -1.51 -14.84
C TYR A 111 6.66 -2.10 -13.84
N LEU A 112 6.71 -1.58 -12.61
CA LEU A 112 7.58 -2.12 -11.56
C LEU A 112 7.22 -3.58 -11.23
N ASN A 113 5.94 -3.93 -11.14
CA ASN A 113 5.52 -5.32 -10.93
C ASN A 113 5.93 -6.29 -12.05
N ALA A 114 6.08 -5.78 -13.28
CA ALA A 114 6.54 -6.59 -14.41
C ALA A 114 8.07 -6.73 -14.48
N THR A 115 8.82 -5.83 -13.84
CA THR A 115 10.28 -5.71 -14.01
C THR A 115 11.09 -5.90 -12.74
N GLN A 116 10.48 -5.68 -11.55
CA GLN A 116 11.16 -5.85 -10.27
C GLN A 116 11.05 -7.28 -9.75
N PRO A 117 12.06 -7.77 -9.01
CA PRO A 117 12.05 -9.12 -8.45
C PRO A 117 11.10 -9.27 -7.25
N VAL A 118 10.57 -8.18 -6.70
CA VAL A 118 9.64 -8.16 -5.56
C VAL A 118 8.32 -7.49 -5.94
N PRO A 119 7.18 -7.97 -5.42
CA PRO A 119 5.88 -7.37 -5.70
C PRO A 119 5.78 -5.96 -5.10
N ILE A 120 5.17 -5.05 -5.86
CA ILE A 120 4.86 -3.69 -5.43
C ILE A 120 3.34 -3.58 -5.27
N ILE A 121 2.89 -3.38 -4.05
CA ILE A 121 1.46 -3.37 -3.72
C ILE A 121 0.89 -1.96 -3.86
N PHE A 122 -0.20 -1.86 -4.61
CA PHE A 122 -0.90 -0.61 -4.90
C PHE A 122 -1.84 -0.24 -3.76
N GLY A 123 -1.37 0.56 -2.81
CA GLY A 123 -2.13 1.11 -1.69
C GLY A 123 -2.54 2.58 -1.90
N LEU A 124 -2.69 3.02 -3.15
CA LEU A 124 -3.11 4.37 -3.50
C LEU A 124 -4.63 4.49 -3.50
N LEU A 125 -5.16 5.42 -2.71
CA LEU A 125 -6.55 5.86 -2.80
C LEU A 125 -6.70 6.91 -3.91
N THR A 126 -7.74 6.75 -4.72
CA THR A 126 -8.15 7.71 -5.75
C THR A 126 -9.64 8.01 -5.54
N THR A 127 -9.94 9.17 -4.98
CA THR A 127 -11.30 9.50 -4.52
C THR A 127 -11.75 10.87 -5.05
N ASP A 128 -13.06 11.06 -5.15
CA ASP A 128 -13.60 12.34 -5.56
C ASP A 128 -13.64 13.35 -4.39
N THR A 129 -13.74 12.85 -3.14
CA THR A 129 -13.79 13.69 -1.94
C THR A 129 -12.84 13.19 -0.85
N MET A 130 -12.45 14.09 0.06
CA MET A 130 -11.65 13.75 1.23
C MET A 130 -12.41 12.78 2.16
N GLU A 131 -13.74 12.94 2.30
CA GLU A 131 -14.57 12.03 3.09
C GLU A 131 -14.47 10.58 2.57
N GLN A 132 -14.53 10.40 1.24
CA GLN A 132 -14.34 9.07 0.65
C GLN A 132 -12.96 8.47 0.96
N ALA A 133 -11.93 9.31 1.05
CA ALA A 133 -10.58 8.88 1.37
C ALA A 133 -10.46 8.47 2.85
N THR A 134 -10.92 9.31 3.77
CA THR A 134 -10.90 9.03 5.22
C THR A 134 -11.74 7.80 5.58
N ASP A 135 -12.89 7.61 4.92
CA ASP A 135 -13.74 6.43 5.09
C ASP A 135 -13.04 5.10 4.74
N ARG A 136 -11.95 5.16 3.97
CA ARG A 136 -11.15 3.99 3.52
C ARG A 136 -9.76 3.91 4.15
N ALA A 137 -9.46 4.84 5.05
CA ALA A 137 -8.19 4.88 5.79
C ALA A 137 -8.40 4.67 7.31
N GLY A 138 -9.34 3.79 7.67
CA GLY A 138 -9.73 3.50 9.05
C GLY A 138 -11.08 4.08 9.46
N GLY A 139 -11.84 4.65 8.50
CA GLY A 139 -13.19 5.14 8.73
C GLY A 139 -14.27 4.09 8.45
N ARG A 140 -15.40 4.54 7.92
CA ARG A 140 -16.64 3.75 7.77
C ARG A 140 -16.49 2.43 7.01
N TYR A 141 -15.60 2.38 6.03
CA TYR A 141 -15.39 1.21 5.18
C TYR A 141 -14.15 0.39 5.55
N GLY A 142 -13.57 0.61 6.73
CA GLY A 142 -12.34 -0.05 7.15
C GLY A 142 -11.10 0.62 6.58
N ASN A 143 -10.01 -0.14 6.44
CA ASN A 143 -8.72 0.42 6.10
C ASN A 143 -8.10 -0.27 4.85
N LYS A 144 -7.88 0.50 3.80
CA LYS A 144 -7.20 0.01 2.59
C LYS A 144 -5.74 -0.41 2.86
N GLY A 145 -5.14 0.11 3.93
CA GLY A 145 -3.82 -0.34 4.41
C GLY A 145 -3.83 -1.79 4.89
N ASP A 146 -4.90 -2.23 5.56
CA ASP A 146 -5.05 -3.63 5.98
C ASP A 146 -5.07 -4.55 4.75
N GLU A 147 -5.89 -4.20 3.74
CA GLU A 147 -5.98 -4.95 2.49
C GLU A 147 -4.62 -4.99 1.75
N ALA A 148 -3.88 -3.88 1.76
CA ALA A 148 -2.56 -3.80 1.14
C ALA A 148 -1.54 -4.71 1.86
N ALA A 149 -1.55 -4.76 3.19
CA ALA A 149 -0.70 -5.65 3.98
C ALA A 149 -1.02 -7.13 3.72
N VAL A 150 -2.30 -7.49 3.73
CA VAL A 150 -2.77 -8.85 3.37
C VAL A 150 -2.30 -9.23 1.96
N THR A 151 -2.44 -8.31 1.01
CA THR A 151 -1.98 -8.53 -0.37
C THR A 151 -0.48 -8.76 -0.43
N ALA A 152 0.33 -7.99 0.31
CA ALA A 152 1.78 -8.16 0.37
C ALA A 152 2.17 -9.55 0.87
N ILE A 153 1.57 -10.01 1.98
CA ILE A 153 1.81 -11.34 2.55
C ILE A 153 1.48 -12.44 1.52
N LYS A 154 0.32 -12.36 0.88
CA LYS A 154 -0.10 -13.34 -0.14
C LYS A 154 0.83 -13.35 -1.35
N MET A 155 1.29 -12.19 -1.80
CA MET A 155 2.20 -12.09 -2.95
C MET A 155 3.61 -12.59 -2.63
N ILE A 156 4.11 -12.41 -1.39
CA ILE A 156 5.35 -13.02 -0.93
C ILE A 156 5.21 -14.55 -0.91
N ALA A 157 4.10 -15.06 -0.36
CA ALA A 157 3.84 -16.50 -0.33
C ALA A 157 3.74 -17.09 -1.75
N LEU A 158 3.07 -16.40 -2.67
CA LEU A 158 3.02 -16.80 -4.07
C LEU A 158 4.42 -16.87 -4.67
N LYS A 159 5.25 -15.84 -4.49
CA LYS A 159 6.64 -15.83 -5.00
C LYS A 159 7.46 -17.00 -4.46
N ARG A 160 7.29 -17.36 -3.18
CA ARG A 160 8.01 -18.47 -2.52
C ARG A 160 7.55 -19.85 -2.99
N SER A 161 6.43 -19.94 -3.70
CA SER A 161 5.90 -21.21 -4.21
C SER A 161 6.49 -21.62 -5.58
N PHE A 162 7.27 -20.73 -6.21
CA PHE A 162 8.02 -20.98 -7.44
C PHE A 162 9.52 -21.22 -7.16
#